data_d90a3d4ccec400baca98e2d8bbd8d96c
#
_entry.id   d90a3d4ccec400baca98e2d8bbd8d96c
#
_cell.length_a   1.000
_cell.length_b   1.000
_cell.length_c   1.000
_cell.angle_alpha   90.00
_cell.angle_beta   90.00
_cell.angle_gamma   90.00
#
_symmetry.space_group_name_H-M   'P 1'
#
loop_
_entity.id
_entity.type
_entity.pdbx_description
1 polymer ?
#
loop_
_entity_poly.entity_id
_entity_poly.type
_entity_poly.pdbx_seq_one_letter_code
_entity_poly.pdbx_strand_id
1 'polypeptide(L)'
;MNHQHALPPVPIWKIIAVACAGGFVGSASRAGMELGCSSVGLPGWTARVVVNVLGACAIGILFARLCDVDGRGIPVGFSNKNRLREQLWGAGFLGGFTTVSGFAWDVASAVHDGAFERAVVLFTADAVVGIAAAALGYSITMARRQVRERKDAA
;
A
#
# COMPACT_ATOMS: atom_id res chain seq x y z
N MET A 1 -32.80 22.57 0.78
CA MET A 1 -31.87 22.21 -0.30
C MET A 1 -30.49 22.67 0.15
N ASN A 2 -29.68 21.76 0.70
CA ASN A 2 -28.34 22.07 1.19
C ASN A 2 -27.37 21.99 0.02
N HIS A 3 -27.02 23.13 -0.57
CA HIS A 3 -25.89 23.21 -1.50
C HIS A 3 -24.63 22.98 -0.68
N GLN A 4 -24.21 21.71 -0.54
CA GLN A 4 -22.86 21.42 -0.13
C GLN A 4 -21.96 22.05 -1.19
N HIS A 5 -21.19 23.07 -0.80
CA HIS A 5 -20.13 23.66 -1.62
C HIS A 5 -19.15 22.53 -1.94
N ALA A 6 -19.36 21.85 -3.08
CA ALA A 6 -18.42 20.87 -3.59
C ALA A 6 -17.10 21.59 -3.81
N LEU A 7 -16.07 21.17 -3.09
CA LEU A 7 -14.71 21.68 -3.29
C LEU A 7 -14.35 21.55 -4.77
N PRO A 8 -13.70 22.56 -5.38
CA PRO A 8 -13.32 22.48 -6.78
C PRO A 8 -12.46 21.23 -7.02
N PRO A 9 -12.59 20.55 -8.17
CA PRO A 9 -11.84 19.36 -8.48
C PRO A 9 -10.33 19.68 -8.47
N VAL A 10 -9.54 18.77 -7.86
CA VAL A 10 -8.09 18.92 -7.84
C VAL A 10 -7.55 18.83 -9.27
N PRO A 11 -6.76 19.83 -9.73
CA PRO A 11 -6.20 19.81 -11.07
C PRO A 11 -5.32 18.59 -11.32
N ILE A 12 -5.45 17.97 -12.49
CA ILE A 12 -4.77 16.72 -12.86
C ILE A 12 -3.25 16.81 -12.74
N TRP A 13 -2.66 17.96 -13.08
CA TRP A 13 -1.21 18.15 -12.97
C TRP A 13 -0.69 18.05 -11.53
N LYS A 14 -1.47 18.50 -10.53
CA LYS A 14 -1.12 18.34 -9.10
C LYS A 14 -1.16 16.87 -8.69
N ILE A 15 -2.15 16.13 -9.18
CA ILE A 15 -2.27 14.69 -8.95
C ILE A 15 -1.03 13.99 -9.50
N ILE A 16 -0.67 14.26 -10.75
CA ILE A 16 0.51 13.69 -11.42
C ILE A 16 1.78 14.05 -10.65
N ALA A 17 1.98 15.33 -10.32
CA ALA A 17 3.17 15.80 -9.63
C ALA A 17 3.38 15.12 -8.27
N VAL A 18 2.33 15.00 -7.45
CA VAL A 18 2.45 14.35 -6.14
C VAL A 18 2.61 12.84 -6.26
N ALA A 19 1.97 12.21 -7.25
CA ALA A 19 2.16 10.78 -7.51
C ALA A 19 3.59 10.48 -7.97
N CYS A 20 4.15 11.30 -8.87
CA CYS A 20 5.55 11.17 -9.31
C CYS A 20 6.54 11.37 -8.15
N ALA A 21 6.33 12.40 -7.32
CA ALA A 21 7.19 12.65 -6.15
C ALA A 21 7.13 11.47 -5.15
N GLY A 22 5.93 10.98 -4.84
CA GLY A 22 5.75 9.81 -4.00
C GLY A 22 6.40 8.56 -4.59
N GLY A 23 6.20 8.32 -5.89
CA GLY A 23 6.75 7.18 -6.62
C GLY A 23 8.28 7.18 -6.65
N PHE A 24 8.89 8.35 -6.84
CA PHE A 24 10.34 8.49 -6.77
C PHE A 24 10.88 8.09 -5.38
N VAL A 25 10.29 8.64 -4.31
CA VAL A 25 10.73 8.32 -2.94
C VAL A 25 10.45 6.84 -2.61
N GLY A 26 9.29 6.31 -3.01
CA GLY A 26 8.94 4.90 -2.80
C GLY A 26 9.91 3.95 -3.49
N SER A 27 10.22 4.20 -4.76
CA SER A 27 11.18 3.39 -5.54
C SER A 27 12.60 3.49 -4.97
N ALA A 28 13.05 4.67 -4.53
CA ALA A 28 14.33 4.84 -3.88
C ALA A 28 14.40 4.07 -2.54
N SER A 29 13.32 4.10 -1.76
CA SER A 29 13.21 3.33 -0.50
C SER A 29 13.28 1.82 -0.75
N ARG A 30 12.60 1.31 -1.79
CA ARG A 30 12.69 -0.08 -2.21
C ARG A 30 14.10 -0.46 -2.62
N ALA A 31 14.74 0.34 -3.47
CA ALA A 31 16.12 0.10 -3.89
C ALA A 31 17.08 0.07 -2.68
N GLY A 32 16.89 0.95 -1.70
CA GLY A 32 17.65 0.93 -0.44
C GLY A 32 17.44 -0.36 0.37
N MET A 33 16.22 -0.88 0.44
CA MET A 33 15.93 -2.18 1.08
C MET A 33 16.60 -3.34 0.34
N GLU A 34 16.56 -3.36 -0.99
CA GLU A 34 17.21 -4.39 -1.82
C GLU A 34 18.73 -4.38 -1.61
N LEU A 35 19.35 -3.19 -1.61
CA LEU A 35 20.78 -3.02 -1.33
C LEU A 35 21.13 -3.43 0.10
N GLY A 36 20.33 -3.06 1.08
CA GLY A 36 20.51 -3.44 2.50
C GLY A 36 20.45 -4.95 2.69
N CYS A 37 19.47 -5.63 2.11
CA CYS A 37 19.40 -7.09 2.15
C CYS A 37 20.60 -7.76 1.47
N SER A 38 21.01 -7.25 0.32
CA SER A 38 22.18 -7.75 -0.42
C SER A 38 23.47 -7.59 0.38
N SER A 39 23.64 -6.47 1.09
CA SER A 39 24.86 -6.21 1.89
C SER A 39 25.06 -7.19 3.05
N VAL A 40 23.99 -7.79 3.54
CA VAL A 40 24.01 -8.83 4.59
C VAL A 40 23.89 -10.25 4.03
N GLY A 41 24.03 -10.41 2.70
CA GLY A 41 24.03 -11.71 2.03
C GLY A 41 22.67 -12.36 1.86
N LEU A 42 21.56 -11.62 2.06
CA LEU A 42 20.22 -12.16 1.83
C LEU A 42 19.87 -12.17 0.34
N PRO A 43 19.14 -13.21 -0.14
CA PRO A 43 18.68 -13.26 -1.51
C PRO A 43 17.79 -12.07 -1.86
N GLY A 44 17.88 -11.55 -3.09
CA GLY A 44 17.10 -10.38 -3.53
C GLY A 44 15.57 -10.54 -3.43
N TRP A 45 15.04 -11.76 -3.58
CA TRP A 45 13.62 -12.04 -3.40
C TRP A 45 13.14 -11.76 -1.96
N THR A 46 14.01 -11.88 -0.95
CA THR A 46 13.67 -11.59 0.45
C THR A 46 13.25 -10.14 0.62
N ALA A 47 14.02 -9.20 0.07
CA ALA A 47 13.68 -7.78 0.12
C ALA A 47 12.34 -7.49 -0.58
N ARG A 48 12.08 -8.13 -1.73
CA ARG A 48 10.84 -7.94 -2.50
C ARG A 48 9.60 -8.42 -1.74
N VAL A 49 9.66 -9.60 -1.13
CA VAL A 49 8.56 -10.09 -0.26
C VAL A 49 8.34 -9.14 0.90
N VAL A 50 9.40 -8.69 1.58
CA VAL A 50 9.28 -7.78 2.72
C VAL A 50 8.65 -6.44 2.31
N VAL A 51 9.10 -5.81 1.22
CA VAL A 51 8.52 -4.52 0.79
C VAL A 51 7.08 -4.67 0.34
N ASN A 52 6.70 -5.77 -0.30
CA ASN A 52 5.33 -6.03 -0.70
C ASN A 52 4.41 -6.24 0.52
N VAL A 53 4.82 -7.03 1.50
CA VAL A 53 4.05 -7.27 2.74
C VAL A 53 3.92 -5.99 3.57
N LEU A 54 5.01 -5.25 3.76
CA LEU A 54 4.98 -3.96 4.46
C LEU A 54 4.12 -2.94 3.73
N GLY A 55 4.25 -2.87 2.40
CA GLY A 55 3.43 -2.02 1.56
C GLY A 55 1.95 -2.38 1.62
N ALA A 56 1.62 -3.67 1.60
CA ALA A 56 0.24 -4.15 1.75
C ALA A 56 -0.36 -3.76 3.12
N CYS A 57 0.38 -3.91 4.21
CA CYS A 57 -0.05 -3.42 5.52
C CYS A 57 -0.27 -1.90 5.52
N ALA A 58 0.68 -1.15 4.96
CA ALA A 58 0.59 0.31 4.89
C ALA A 58 -0.58 0.78 4.02
N ILE A 59 -0.92 0.10 2.92
CA ILE A 59 -2.08 0.45 2.10
C ILE A 59 -3.40 0.20 2.86
N GLY A 60 -3.48 -0.88 3.65
CA GLY A 60 -4.61 -1.14 4.54
C GLY A 60 -4.82 -0.02 5.57
N ILE A 61 -3.73 0.45 6.21
CA ILE A 61 -3.74 1.58 7.14
C ILE A 61 -4.16 2.87 6.42
N LEU A 62 -3.60 3.14 5.26
CA LEU A 62 -3.89 4.34 4.47
C LEU A 62 -5.36 4.38 4.07
N PHE A 63 -5.89 3.26 3.58
CA PHE A 63 -7.29 3.14 3.18
C PHE A 63 -8.23 3.40 4.37
N ALA A 64 -7.97 2.78 5.53
CA ALA A 64 -8.75 3.00 6.75
C ALA A 64 -8.73 4.45 7.26
N ARG A 65 -7.65 5.21 6.97
CA ARG A 65 -7.51 6.61 7.41
C ARG A 65 -8.12 7.62 6.45
N LEU A 66 -8.02 7.37 5.15
CA LEU A 66 -8.36 8.36 4.12
C LEU A 66 -9.67 8.08 3.40
N CYS A 67 -10.13 6.81 3.41
CA CYS A 67 -11.39 6.45 2.78
C CYS A 67 -12.56 6.96 3.61
N ASP A 68 -13.50 7.59 2.95
CA ASP A 68 -14.78 7.95 3.55
C ASP A 68 -15.68 6.71 3.63
N VAL A 69 -16.49 6.64 4.66
CA VAL A 69 -17.46 5.54 4.88
C VAL A 69 -18.86 6.09 4.89
N ASP A 70 -19.81 5.32 4.39
CA ASP A 70 -21.23 5.65 4.50
C ASP A 70 -21.77 5.41 5.92
N GLY A 71 -23.07 5.73 6.14
CA GLY A 71 -23.74 5.52 7.42
C GLY A 71 -23.79 4.05 7.89
N ARG A 72 -23.42 3.09 7.02
CA ARG A 72 -23.32 1.66 7.33
C ARG A 72 -21.89 1.21 7.58
N GLY A 73 -20.90 2.13 7.50
CA GLY A 73 -19.48 1.83 7.64
C GLY A 73 -18.86 1.23 6.38
N ILE A 74 -19.54 1.29 5.22
CA ILE A 74 -19.03 0.76 3.95
C ILE A 74 -18.15 1.84 3.30
N PRO A 75 -16.93 1.49 2.83
CA PRO A 75 -16.07 2.42 2.14
C PRO A 75 -16.71 2.93 0.83
N VAL A 76 -16.77 4.25 0.67
CA VAL A 76 -17.36 4.91 -0.50
C VAL A 76 -16.35 5.64 -1.38
N GLY A 77 -15.07 5.63 -1.00
CA GLY A 77 -13.98 6.24 -1.76
C GLY A 77 -13.27 7.37 -1.02
N PHE A 78 -12.51 8.16 -1.75
CA PHE A 78 -11.71 9.27 -1.20
C PHE A 78 -12.36 10.61 -1.55
N SER A 79 -12.58 11.45 -0.53
CA SER A 79 -13.03 12.81 -0.76
C SER A 79 -11.95 13.66 -1.44
N ASN A 80 -12.35 14.77 -2.09
CA ASN A 80 -11.42 15.72 -2.68
C ASN A 80 -10.34 16.22 -1.70
N LYS A 81 -10.69 16.31 -0.39
CA LYS A 81 -9.78 16.69 0.67
C LYS A 81 -8.62 15.70 0.86
N ASN A 82 -8.89 14.41 0.68
CA ASN A 82 -7.92 13.33 0.88
C ASN A 82 -7.24 12.88 -0.43
N ARG A 83 -7.75 13.32 -1.58
CA ARG A 83 -7.29 12.86 -2.90
C ARG A 83 -5.80 13.04 -3.14
N LEU A 84 -5.22 14.19 -2.80
CA LEU A 84 -3.76 14.39 -2.96
C LEU A 84 -2.93 13.53 -2.01
N ARG A 85 -3.43 13.29 -0.79
CA ARG A 85 -2.76 12.40 0.17
C ARG A 85 -2.80 10.94 -0.28
N GLU A 86 -3.94 10.51 -0.81
CA GLU A 86 -4.08 9.17 -1.40
C GLU A 86 -3.15 9.01 -2.60
N GLN A 87 -3.07 10.01 -3.49
CA GLN A 87 -2.17 9.97 -4.64
C GLN A 87 -0.69 9.99 -4.23
N LEU A 88 -0.31 10.79 -3.23
CA LEU A 88 1.07 10.85 -2.75
C LEU A 88 1.51 9.53 -2.10
N TRP A 89 0.72 9.05 -1.13
CA TRP A 89 1.10 7.90 -0.30
C TRP A 89 0.67 6.56 -0.91
N GLY A 90 -0.52 6.50 -1.54
CA GLY A 90 -1.05 5.28 -2.16
C GLY A 90 -0.42 5.02 -3.52
N ALA A 91 -0.92 5.71 -4.56
CA ALA A 91 -0.46 5.49 -5.92
C ALA A 91 1.02 5.86 -6.11
N GLY A 92 1.51 6.93 -5.46
CA GLY A 92 2.90 7.35 -5.50
C GLY A 92 3.79 6.46 -4.66
N PHE A 93 3.92 6.77 -3.36
CA PHE A 93 4.91 6.11 -2.49
C PHE A 93 4.75 4.59 -2.44
N LEU A 94 3.57 4.08 -2.07
CA LEU A 94 3.36 2.64 -1.96
C LEU A 94 3.41 1.95 -3.33
N GLY A 95 2.92 2.59 -4.39
CA GLY A 95 3.05 2.08 -5.75
C GLY A 95 4.50 1.97 -6.24
N GLY A 96 5.39 2.90 -5.84
CA GLY A 96 6.83 2.82 -6.11
C GLY A 96 7.58 1.89 -5.17
N PHE A 97 7.14 1.79 -3.91
CA PHE A 97 7.78 0.96 -2.88
C PHE A 97 7.54 -0.53 -3.10
N THR A 98 6.32 -0.96 -3.47
CA THR A 98 5.98 -2.34 -3.80
C THR A 98 6.35 -2.69 -5.24
N THR A 99 6.42 -3.99 -5.57
CA THR A 99 6.75 -4.43 -6.92
C THR A 99 6.09 -5.76 -7.30
N VAL A 100 5.13 -5.70 -8.21
CA VAL A 100 4.52 -6.90 -8.83
C VAL A 100 5.47 -7.51 -9.85
N SER A 101 6.21 -6.70 -10.62
CA SER A 101 7.13 -7.19 -11.63
C SER A 101 8.32 -7.96 -11.02
N GLY A 102 8.87 -7.46 -9.90
CA GLY A 102 9.92 -8.16 -9.16
C GLY A 102 9.44 -9.49 -8.60
N PHE A 103 8.25 -9.52 -8.03
CA PHE A 103 7.59 -10.75 -7.57
C PHE A 103 7.39 -11.75 -8.72
N ALA A 104 6.82 -11.31 -9.84
CA ALA A 104 6.59 -12.18 -11.01
C ALA A 104 7.91 -12.76 -11.55
N TRP A 105 8.98 -11.95 -11.57
CA TRP A 105 10.32 -12.40 -11.94
C TRP A 105 10.84 -13.49 -11.02
N ASP A 106 10.71 -13.33 -9.70
CA ASP A 106 11.19 -14.31 -8.72
C ASP A 106 10.47 -15.66 -8.85
N VAL A 107 9.14 -15.62 -9.04
CA VAL A 107 8.33 -16.84 -9.26
C VAL A 107 8.72 -17.49 -10.59
N ALA A 108 8.82 -16.74 -11.68
CA ALA A 108 9.19 -17.25 -13.00
C ALA A 108 10.60 -17.85 -13.00
N SER A 109 11.57 -17.20 -12.35
CA SER A 109 12.92 -17.70 -12.21
C SER A 109 12.97 -19.02 -11.43
N ALA A 110 12.22 -19.10 -10.32
CA ALA A 110 12.11 -20.33 -9.53
C ALA A 110 11.53 -21.49 -10.35
N VAL A 111 10.52 -21.23 -11.18
CA VAL A 111 9.94 -22.24 -12.09
C VAL A 111 10.96 -22.65 -13.16
N HIS A 112 11.67 -21.68 -13.76
CA HIS A 112 12.70 -21.94 -14.77
C HIS A 112 13.84 -22.82 -14.24
N ASP A 113 14.25 -22.57 -12.99
CA ASP A 113 15.31 -23.33 -12.30
C ASP A 113 14.84 -24.72 -11.83
N GLY A 114 13.57 -25.09 -12.09
CA GLY A 114 12.97 -26.34 -11.60
C GLY A 114 12.65 -26.35 -10.08
N ALA A 115 12.81 -25.22 -9.40
CA ALA A 115 12.57 -25.06 -7.97
C ALA A 115 11.08 -24.74 -7.67
N PHE A 116 10.18 -25.64 -8.04
CA PHE A 116 8.72 -25.45 -7.95
C PHE A 116 8.25 -25.15 -6.52
N GLU A 117 8.82 -25.81 -5.51
CA GLU A 117 8.50 -25.54 -4.11
C GLU A 117 8.78 -24.08 -3.74
N ARG A 118 9.94 -23.54 -4.19
CA ARG A 118 10.28 -22.12 -3.98
C ARG A 118 9.29 -21.21 -4.70
N ALA A 119 8.88 -21.52 -5.91
CA ALA A 119 7.88 -20.74 -6.65
C ALA A 119 6.54 -20.67 -5.90
N VAL A 120 6.06 -21.82 -5.38
CA VAL A 120 4.83 -21.90 -4.59
C VAL A 120 4.95 -21.10 -3.28
N VAL A 121 6.08 -21.22 -2.57
CA VAL A 121 6.33 -20.46 -1.32
C VAL A 121 6.33 -18.95 -1.59
N LEU A 122 7.04 -18.49 -2.62
CA LEU A 122 7.08 -17.06 -2.98
C LEU A 122 5.69 -16.54 -3.34
N PHE A 123 4.96 -17.28 -4.17
CA PHE A 123 3.60 -16.91 -4.57
C PHE A 123 2.66 -16.83 -3.35
N THR A 124 2.71 -17.85 -2.49
CA THR A 124 1.84 -17.92 -1.31
C THR A 124 2.19 -16.83 -0.30
N ALA A 125 3.48 -16.57 -0.06
CA ALA A 125 3.93 -15.52 0.86
C ALA A 125 3.45 -14.14 0.40
N ASP A 126 3.64 -13.79 -0.86
CA ASP A 126 3.24 -12.48 -1.36
C ASP A 126 1.71 -12.32 -1.41
N ALA A 127 0.99 -13.34 -1.93
CA ALA A 127 -0.46 -13.26 -2.07
C ALA A 127 -1.18 -13.36 -0.72
N VAL A 128 -0.93 -14.43 0.05
CA VAL A 128 -1.70 -14.71 1.28
C VAL A 128 -1.25 -13.80 2.41
N VAL A 129 0.07 -13.68 2.63
CA VAL A 129 0.59 -12.82 3.72
C VAL A 129 0.35 -11.35 3.40
N GLY A 130 0.45 -10.95 2.12
CA GLY A 130 0.13 -9.58 1.69
C GLY A 130 -1.33 -9.20 1.95
N ILE A 131 -2.28 -10.07 1.56
CA ILE A 131 -3.71 -9.85 1.83
C ILE A 131 -3.97 -9.81 3.34
N ALA A 132 -3.41 -10.72 4.11
CA ALA A 132 -3.56 -10.75 5.58
C ALA A 132 -2.97 -9.48 6.22
N ALA A 133 -1.81 -9.01 5.76
CA ALA A 133 -1.17 -7.79 6.23
C ALA A 133 -2.03 -6.55 5.93
N ALA A 134 -2.62 -6.45 4.74
CA ALA A 134 -3.53 -5.37 4.37
C ALA A 134 -4.79 -5.37 5.24
N ALA A 135 -5.41 -6.54 5.42
CA ALA A 135 -6.58 -6.70 6.28
C ALA A 135 -6.28 -6.34 7.74
N LEU A 136 -5.13 -6.74 8.26
CA LEU A 136 -4.67 -6.42 9.62
C LEU A 136 -4.46 -4.91 9.79
N GLY A 137 -3.73 -4.27 8.87
CA GLY A 137 -3.49 -2.82 8.88
C GLY A 137 -4.80 -2.02 8.86
N TYR A 138 -5.76 -2.44 8.01
CA TYR A 138 -7.09 -1.86 7.94
C TYR A 138 -7.86 -2.03 9.26
N SER A 139 -7.95 -3.26 9.78
CA SER A 139 -8.75 -3.59 10.96
C SER A 139 -8.26 -2.89 12.22
N ILE A 140 -6.94 -2.87 12.46
CA ILE A 140 -6.34 -2.18 13.61
C ILE A 140 -6.63 -0.68 13.54
N THR A 141 -6.53 -0.10 12.35
CA THR A 141 -6.76 1.34 12.17
C THR A 141 -8.23 1.71 12.38
N MET A 142 -9.15 0.92 11.85
CA MET A 142 -10.60 1.12 12.07
C MET A 142 -10.99 0.96 13.54
N ALA A 143 -10.48 -0.05 14.23
CA ALA A 143 -10.72 -0.23 15.65
C ALA A 143 -10.27 0.98 16.49
N ARG A 144 -9.07 1.52 16.20
CA ARG A 144 -8.55 2.73 16.87
C ARG A 144 -9.41 3.96 16.57
N ARG A 145 -9.90 4.10 15.33
CA ARG A 145 -10.79 5.19 14.94
C ARG A 145 -12.10 5.16 15.73
N GLN A 146 -12.74 4.01 15.82
CA GLN A 146 -13.99 3.83 16.60
C GLN A 146 -13.82 4.15 18.10
N VAL A 147 -12.71 3.71 18.70
CA VAL A 147 -12.41 4.02 20.12
C VAL A 147 -12.25 5.52 20.34
N ARG A 148 -11.59 6.21 19.40
CA ARG A 148 -11.43 7.66 19.47
C ARG A 148 -12.77 8.40 19.34
N GLU A 149 -13.57 8.05 18.36
CA GLU A 149 -14.92 8.64 18.13
C GLU A 149 -15.81 8.47 19.37
N ARG A 150 -15.76 7.32 20.03
CA ARG A 150 -16.51 7.08 21.30
C ARG A 150 -16.02 7.96 22.46
N LYS A 151 -14.71 8.22 22.55
CA LYS A 151 -14.14 9.09 23.59
C LYS A 151 -14.46 10.56 23.36
N ASP A 152 -14.54 10.99 22.10
CA ASP A 152 -14.85 12.38 21.74
C ASP A 152 -16.35 12.68 21.87
N ALA A 153 -17.21 11.63 21.96
CA ALA A 153 -18.66 11.72 22.14
C ALA A 153 -19.14 11.57 23.61
N ALA A 154 -18.25 11.22 24.54
CA ALA A 154 -18.52 11.05 25.97
C ALA A 154 -18.05 12.23 26.79
#